data_a22442ef787cd038957c78ce72c31cb0
#
_entry.id   a22442ef787cd038957c78ce72c31cb0
#
_cell.length_a   1.000
_cell.length_b   1.000
_cell.length_c   1.000
_cell.angle_alpha   90.00
_cell.angle_beta   90.00
_cell.angle_gamma   90.00
#
_symmetry.space_group_name_H-M   'P 1'
#
loop_
_entity.id
_entity.type
_entity.pdbx_description
1 polymer ?
#
loop_
_entity_poly.entity_id
_entity_poly.type
_entity_poly.pdbx_seq_one_letter_code
_entity_poly.pdbx_strand_id
1 'polypeptide(L)'
;MNNILHLVRKYPVSCFFIATIWVLCLMPVPETPLSGVTLIDKWVHIAMYFVTCGVIWTEYLRHHPLQAHPSSFSWKKIIGWGWLAPILMSGLIELAQAYCTGGRRSGEWLDFLANSIGVTLMLGVGTLWVWYHAKR
;
A
#
# COMPACT_ATOMS: atom_id res chain seq x y z
N MET A 1 18.34 -0.98 -15.19
CA MET A 1 17.37 -1.99 -15.64
C MET A 1 17.43 -3.27 -14.81
N ASN A 2 18.62 -3.78 -14.48
CA ASN A 2 18.78 -5.00 -13.69
C ASN A 2 18.18 -4.94 -12.28
N ASN A 3 18.22 -3.78 -11.61
CA ASN A 3 17.70 -3.62 -10.24
C ASN A 3 16.17 -3.71 -10.15
N ILE A 4 15.45 -3.18 -11.15
CA ILE A 4 13.98 -3.23 -11.19
C ILE A 4 13.50 -4.65 -11.44
N LEU A 5 14.10 -5.35 -12.40
CA LEU A 5 13.79 -6.76 -12.68
C LEU A 5 14.06 -7.67 -11.47
N HIS A 6 15.14 -7.40 -10.74
CA HIS A 6 15.43 -8.11 -9.49
C HIS A 6 14.37 -7.84 -8.43
N LEU A 7 13.92 -6.58 -8.28
CA LEU A 7 12.87 -6.21 -7.33
C LEU A 7 11.54 -6.90 -7.65
N VAL A 8 11.12 -6.87 -8.93
CA VAL A 8 9.88 -7.52 -9.39
C VAL A 8 9.93 -9.03 -9.19
N ARG A 9 11.07 -9.66 -9.45
CA ARG A 9 11.25 -11.10 -9.19
C ARG A 9 11.25 -11.46 -7.72
N LYS A 10 11.74 -10.56 -6.86
CA LYS A 10 11.81 -10.78 -5.41
C LYS A 10 10.46 -10.53 -4.72
N TYR A 11 9.68 -9.53 -5.20
CA TYR A 11 8.42 -9.10 -4.61
C TYR A 11 7.27 -9.06 -5.64
N PRO A 12 6.97 -10.18 -6.31
CA PRO A 12 6.03 -10.19 -7.44
C PRO A 12 4.61 -9.82 -7.04
N VAL A 13 4.14 -10.27 -5.87
CA VAL A 13 2.76 -10.02 -5.42
C VAL A 13 2.60 -8.56 -5.01
N SER A 14 3.57 -7.98 -4.30
CA SER A 14 3.58 -6.55 -3.98
C SER A 14 3.56 -5.69 -5.23
N CYS A 15 4.38 -6.01 -6.23
CA CYS A 15 4.39 -5.28 -7.50
C CYS A 15 3.05 -5.37 -8.23
N PHE A 16 2.40 -6.55 -8.22
CA PHE A 16 1.07 -6.74 -8.80
C PHE A 16 0.02 -5.88 -8.09
N PHE A 17 -0.02 -5.88 -6.75
CA PHE A 17 -0.97 -5.06 -5.99
C PHE A 17 -0.75 -3.57 -6.19
N ILE A 18 0.51 -3.11 -6.22
CA ILE A 18 0.85 -1.71 -6.49
C ILE A 18 0.36 -1.30 -7.89
N ALA A 19 0.63 -2.11 -8.92
CA ALA A 19 0.15 -1.85 -10.27
C ALA A 19 -1.38 -1.83 -10.33
N THR A 20 -2.04 -2.73 -9.62
CA THR A 20 -3.51 -2.78 -9.53
C THR A 20 -4.08 -1.50 -8.92
N ILE A 21 -3.49 -0.97 -7.84
CA ILE A 21 -3.90 0.32 -7.25
C ILE A 21 -3.81 1.44 -8.28
N TRP A 22 -2.68 1.56 -8.99
CA TRP A 22 -2.53 2.59 -10.02
C TRP A 22 -3.61 2.49 -11.10
N VAL A 23 -3.88 1.28 -11.59
CA VAL A 23 -4.94 1.07 -12.60
C VAL A 23 -6.31 1.45 -12.05
N LEU A 24 -6.70 0.93 -10.87
CA LEU A 24 -8.01 1.19 -10.28
C LEU A 24 -8.23 2.67 -9.96
N CYS A 25 -7.20 3.35 -9.45
CA CYS A 25 -7.32 4.77 -9.11
C CYS A 25 -7.38 5.69 -10.34
N LEU A 26 -6.78 5.31 -11.46
CA LEU A 26 -6.78 6.12 -12.68
C LEU A 26 -7.92 5.77 -13.66
N MET A 27 -8.56 4.61 -13.49
CA MET A 27 -9.73 4.24 -14.29
C MET A 27 -10.96 5.09 -13.92
N PRO A 28 -11.87 5.35 -14.89
CA PRO A 28 -13.17 5.94 -14.58
C PRO A 28 -13.94 5.06 -13.60
N VAL A 29 -14.56 5.66 -12.59
CA VAL A 29 -15.42 4.93 -11.65
C VAL A 29 -16.76 4.68 -12.34
N PRO A 30 -17.18 3.42 -12.53
CA PRO A 30 -18.54 3.13 -12.97
C PRO A 30 -19.51 3.50 -11.84
N GLU A 31 -20.67 4.04 -12.21
CA GLU A 31 -21.77 4.22 -11.27
C GLU A 31 -22.19 2.85 -10.71
N THR A 32 -22.16 2.71 -9.40
CA THR A 32 -22.56 1.48 -8.72
C THR A 32 -23.73 1.77 -7.77
N PRO A 33 -24.56 0.76 -7.42
CA PRO A 33 -25.61 0.93 -6.42
C PRO A 33 -25.12 1.44 -5.06
N LEU A 34 -23.83 1.29 -4.80
CA LEU A 34 -23.17 1.73 -3.56
C LEU A 34 -22.71 3.20 -3.60
N SER A 35 -22.76 3.86 -4.75
CA SER A 35 -22.34 5.27 -4.88
C SER A 35 -23.17 6.24 -4.04
N GLY A 36 -24.37 5.82 -3.58
CA GLY A 36 -25.21 6.58 -2.65
C GLY A 36 -24.86 6.40 -1.17
N VAL A 37 -23.93 5.50 -0.81
CA VAL A 37 -23.52 5.28 0.58
C VAL A 37 -22.42 6.26 0.94
N THR A 38 -22.70 7.12 1.93
CA THR A 38 -21.75 8.12 2.40
C THR A 38 -20.44 7.47 2.85
N LEU A 39 -19.32 7.97 2.33
CA LEU A 39 -17.96 7.54 2.68
C LEU A 39 -17.58 6.10 2.29
N ILE A 40 -18.40 5.37 1.53
CA ILE A 40 -18.03 4.01 1.08
C ILE A 40 -16.71 4.02 0.31
N ASP A 41 -16.51 5.03 -0.50
CA ASP A 41 -15.27 5.24 -1.24
C ASP A 41 -14.04 5.32 -0.32
N LYS A 42 -14.14 6.05 0.77
CA LYS A 42 -13.05 6.19 1.77
C LYS A 42 -12.73 4.86 2.47
N TRP A 43 -13.75 4.06 2.76
CA TRP A 43 -13.55 2.71 3.31
C TRP A 43 -12.85 1.76 2.33
N VAL A 44 -13.19 1.87 1.04
CA VAL A 44 -12.50 1.12 -0.02
C VAL A 44 -11.03 1.52 -0.10
N HIS A 45 -10.71 2.80 -0.03
CA HIS A 45 -9.34 3.31 -0.01
C HIS A 45 -8.55 2.79 1.19
N ILE A 46 -9.12 2.85 2.40
CA ILE A 46 -8.52 2.29 3.62
C ILE A 46 -8.21 0.80 3.45
N ALA A 47 -9.21 0.01 3.02
CA ALA A 47 -9.07 -1.44 2.85
C ALA A 47 -8.03 -1.80 1.78
N MET A 48 -8.05 -1.11 0.65
CA MET A 48 -7.13 -1.35 -0.47
C MET A 48 -5.67 -1.12 -0.06
N TYR A 49 -5.37 -0.03 0.63
CA TYR A 49 -4.02 0.27 1.10
C TYR A 49 -3.61 -0.60 2.29
N PHE A 50 -4.53 -0.93 3.18
CA PHE A 50 -4.28 -1.88 4.28
C PHE A 50 -3.85 -3.25 3.74
N VAL A 51 -4.60 -3.82 2.80
CA VAL A 51 -4.30 -5.12 2.19
C VAL A 51 -2.99 -5.08 1.42
N THR A 52 -2.77 -4.04 0.62
CA THR A 52 -1.53 -3.90 -0.16
C THR A 52 -0.29 -3.81 0.73
N CYS A 53 -0.35 -3.03 1.80
CA CYS A 53 0.74 -2.97 2.77
C CYS A 53 0.92 -4.30 3.52
N GLY A 54 -0.17 -5.02 3.79
CA GLY A 54 -0.12 -6.38 4.35
C GLY A 54 0.63 -7.36 3.44
N VAL A 55 0.41 -7.27 2.13
CA VAL A 55 1.16 -8.06 1.14
C VAL A 55 2.64 -7.67 1.14
N ILE A 56 2.97 -6.37 1.15
CA ILE A 56 4.35 -5.89 1.23
C ILE A 56 5.04 -6.42 2.49
N TRP A 57 4.37 -6.37 3.65
CA TRP A 57 4.88 -6.90 4.91
C TRP A 57 5.13 -8.40 4.85
N THR A 58 4.18 -9.18 4.35
CA THR A 58 4.30 -10.65 4.27
C THR A 58 5.40 -11.07 3.31
N GLU A 59 5.52 -10.45 2.14
CA GLU A 59 6.61 -10.74 1.21
C GLU A 59 7.97 -10.31 1.77
N TYR A 60 8.05 -9.16 2.44
CA TYR A 60 9.29 -8.73 3.10
C TYR A 60 9.74 -9.73 4.17
N LEU A 61 8.83 -10.17 5.04
CA LEU A 61 9.13 -11.14 6.10
C LEU A 61 9.50 -12.53 5.57
N ARG A 62 8.90 -12.96 4.43
CA ARG A 62 9.32 -14.20 3.76
C ARG A 62 10.79 -14.19 3.33
N HIS A 63 11.26 -13.05 2.86
CA HIS A 63 12.64 -12.90 2.40
C HIS A 63 13.63 -12.50 3.50
N HIS A 64 13.12 -12.06 4.66
CA HIS A 64 13.92 -11.60 5.80
C HIS A 64 13.32 -12.17 7.10
N PRO A 65 13.39 -13.51 7.30
CA PRO A 65 12.79 -14.15 8.46
C PRO A 65 13.45 -13.67 9.75
N LEU A 66 12.64 -13.42 10.78
CA LEU A 66 13.07 -12.87 12.07
C LEU A 66 14.06 -13.78 12.81
N GLN A 67 13.96 -15.11 12.57
CA GLN A 67 14.70 -16.13 13.30
C GLN A 67 16.01 -16.54 12.62
N ALA A 68 16.18 -16.28 11.33
CA ALA A 68 17.34 -16.79 10.57
C ALA A 68 18.63 -16.00 10.82
N HIS A 69 18.53 -14.68 10.97
CA HIS A 69 19.63 -13.78 11.34
C HIS A 69 19.05 -12.46 11.87
N PRO A 70 19.44 -11.98 13.05
CA PRO A 70 18.99 -10.68 13.59
C PRO A 70 19.28 -9.49 12.66
N SER A 71 20.30 -9.61 11.79
CA SER A 71 20.69 -8.59 10.81
C SER A 71 19.87 -8.62 9.51
N SER A 72 19.06 -9.65 9.26
CA SER A 72 18.28 -9.77 8.02
C SER A 72 17.02 -8.90 8.03
N PHE A 73 16.39 -8.72 9.20
CA PHE A 73 15.24 -7.85 9.39
C PHE A 73 15.68 -6.41 9.71
N SER A 74 15.15 -5.45 9.01
CA SER A 74 15.47 -4.03 9.22
C SER A 74 14.20 -3.20 9.37
N TRP A 75 13.99 -2.63 10.54
CA TRP A 75 12.91 -1.66 10.80
C TRP A 75 12.95 -0.46 9.86
N LYS A 76 14.14 0.05 9.55
CA LYS A 76 14.32 1.19 8.62
C LYS A 76 13.80 0.85 7.23
N LYS A 77 14.04 -0.37 6.75
CA LYS A 77 13.55 -0.83 5.43
C LYS A 77 12.05 -1.01 5.42
N ILE A 78 11.47 -1.64 6.44
CA ILE A 78 10.02 -1.87 6.47
C ILE A 78 9.24 -0.57 6.68
N ILE A 79 9.73 0.36 7.51
CA ILE A 79 9.13 1.68 7.67
C ILE A 79 9.24 2.47 6.35
N GLY A 80 10.39 2.45 5.69
CA GLY A 80 10.57 3.14 4.42
C GLY A 80 9.70 2.58 3.31
N TRP A 81 9.71 1.27 3.08
CA TRP A 81 9.00 0.62 1.97
C TRP A 81 7.57 0.21 2.31
N GLY A 82 7.28 -0.13 3.58
CA GLY A 82 5.97 -0.61 4.01
C GLY A 82 5.06 0.48 4.61
N TRP A 83 5.58 1.68 4.85
CA TRP A 83 4.81 2.80 5.39
C TRP A 83 5.02 4.10 4.59
N LEU A 84 6.23 4.63 4.54
CA LEU A 84 6.49 5.93 3.89
C LEU A 84 6.27 5.88 2.37
N ALA A 85 6.79 4.88 1.69
CA ALA A 85 6.65 4.77 0.23
C ALA A 85 5.19 4.61 -0.23
N PRO A 86 4.32 3.80 0.39
CA PRO A 86 2.90 3.75 0.05
C PRO A 86 2.17 5.07 0.30
N ILE A 87 2.51 5.83 1.35
CA ILE A 87 1.93 7.16 1.60
C ILE A 87 2.33 8.14 0.50
N LEU A 88 3.62 8.19 0.16
CA LEU A 88 4.10 9.05 -0.95
C LEU A 88 3.47 8.65 -2.29
N MET A 89 3.36 7.35 -2.56
CA MET A 89 2.69 6.84 -3.75
C MET A 89 1.22 7.27 -3.80
N SER A 90 0.52 7.21 -2.67
CA SER A 90 -0.87 7.69 -2.56
C SER A 90 -0.98 9.17 -2.94
N GLY A 91 -0.12 10.02 -2.42
CA GLY A 91 -0.09 11.44 -2.78
C GLY A 91 0.16 11.67 -4.27
N LEU A 92 1.06 10.90 -4.87
CA LEU A 92 1.33 10.95 -6.32
C LEU A 92 0.10 10.51 -7.15
N ILE A 93 -0.64 9.50 -6.69
CA ILE A 93 -1.86 9.05 -7.35
C ILE A 93 -2.93 10.14 -7.30
N GLU A 94 -3.13 10.81 -6.16
CA GLU A 94 -4.09 11.92 -6.04
C GLU A 94 -3.72 13.09 -6.98
N LEU A 95 -2.44 13.42 -7.07
CA LEU A 95 -1.97 14.42 -8.03
C LEU A 95 -2.21 13.98 -9.48
N ALA A 96 -1.93 12.72 -9.79
CA ALA A 96 -2.20 12.17 -11.14
C ALA A 96 -3.70 12.17 -11.46
N GLN A 97 -4.57 11.87 -10.51
CA GLN A 97 -6.03 12.00 -10.68
C GLN A 97 -6.44 13.43 -10.99
N ALA A 98 -5.91 14.40 -10.23
CA ALA A 98 -6.24 15.82 -10.41
C ALA A 98 -5.80 16.37 -11.77
N TYR A 99 -4.62 15.99 -12.26
CA TYR A 99 -4.00 16.63 -13.42
C TYR A 99 -3.91 15.77 -14.68
N CYS A 100 -3.92 14.45 -14.56
CA CYS A 100 -3.65 13.54 -15.69
C CYS A 100 -4.88 12.80 -16.22
N THR A 101 -6.05 12.92 -15.59
CA THR A 101 -7.25 12.18 -16.02
C THR A 101 -8.19 12.95 -16.94
N GLY A 102 -7.84 14.21 -17.29
CA GLY A 102 -8.71 15.05 -18.13
C GLY A 102 -10.09 15.32 -17.52
N GLY A 103 -10.17 15.45 -16.19
CA GLY A 103 -11.41 15.71 -15.46
C GLY A 103 -12.28 14.48 -15.17
N ARG A 104 -11.83 13.28 -15.55
CA ARG A 104 -12.56 12.02 -15.27
C ARG A 104 -12.48 11.60 -13.80
N ARG A 105 -11.45 12.03 -13.10
CA ARG A 105 -11.26 11.84 -11.65
C ARG A 105 -10.83 13.16 -11.04
N SER A 106 -11.35 13.46 -9.85
CA SER A 106 -10.87 14.55 -9.00
C SER A 106 -9.94 13.96 -7.95
N GLY A 107 -8.73 14.49 -7.82
CA GLY A 107 -7.87 14.16 -6.68
C GLY A 107 -8.49 14.75 -5.41
N GLU A 108 -8.71 13.91 -4.41
CA GLU A 108 -9.30 14.32 -3.14
C GLU A 108 -8.31 14.11 -2.00
N TRP A 109 -8.03 15.17 -1.23
CA TRP A 109 -7.14 15.05 -0.08
C TRP A 109 -7.68 14.08 0.99
N LEU A 110 -9.01 13.87 1.06
CA LEU A 110 -9.63 12.88 1.94
C LEU A 110 -9.30 11.45 1.53
N ASP A 111 -9.09 11.17 0.24
CA ASP A 111 -8.63 9.88 -0.25
C ASP A 111 -7.19 9.62 0.15
N PHE A 112 -6.34 10.65 0.03
CA PHE A 112 -4.98 10.59 0.56
C PHE A 112 -4.96 10.30 2.06
N LEU A 113 -5.83 10.92 2.84
CA LEU A 113 -5.94 10.68 4.28
C LEU A 113 -6.43 9.25 4.56
N ALA A 114 -7.47 8.76 3.86
CA ALA A 114 -7.98 7.41 3.97
C ALA A 114 -6.91 6.36 3.65
N ASN A 115 -6.16 6.56 2.56
CA ASN A 115 -5.03 5.72 2.18
C ASN A 115 -3.97 5.67 3.28
N SER A 116 -3.61 6.83 3.84
CA SER A 116 -2.62 6.95 4.91
C SER A 116 -3.06 6.26 6.20
N ILE A 117 -4.36 6.28 6.51
CA ILE A 117 -4.95 5.53 7.63
C ILE A 117 -4.78 4.03 7.38
N GLY A 118 -5.13 3.52 6.20
CA GLY A 118 -4.98 2.11 5.84
C GLY A 118 -3.53 1.62 5.99
N VAL A 119 -2.58 2.40 5.48
CA VAL A 119 -1.13 2.12 5.61
C VAL A 119 -0.69 2.09 7.07
N THR A 120 -1.12 3.06 7.87
CA THR A 120 -0.73 3.19 9.29
C THR A 120 -1.34 2.09 10.16
N LEU A 121 -2.59 1.70 9.89
CA LEU A 121 -3.21 0.54 10.55
C LEU A 121 -2.42 -0.74 10.29
N MET A 122 -1.97 -0.96 9.05
CA MET A 122 -1.16 -2.13 8.73
C MET A 122 0.23 -2.07 9.37
N LEU A 123 0.85 -0.89 9.49
CA LEU A 123 2.09 -0.73 10.25
C LEU A 123 1.90 -1.19 11.70
N GLY A 124 0.80 -0.79 12.34
CA GLY A 124 0.45 -1.23 13.70
C GLY A 124 0.30 -2.74 13.81
N VAL A 125 -0.50 -3.35 12.92
CA VAL A 125 -0.70 -4.81 12.89
C VAL A 125 0.61 -5.55 12.64
N GLY A 126 1.40 -5.12 11.66
CA GLY A 126 2.68 -5.73 11.32
C GLY A 126 3.69 -5.61 12.48
N THR A 127 3.73 -4.48 13.15
CA THR A 127 4.59 -4.25 14.32
C THR A 127 4.22 -5.18 15.48
N LEU A 128 2.93 -5.31 15.79
CA LEU A 128 2.44 -6.23 16.81
C LEU A 128 2.76 -7.69 16.46
N TRP A 129 2.60 -8.06 15.20
CA TRP A 129 2.93 -9.41 14.74
C TRP A 129 4.44 -9.72 14.91
N VAL A 130 5.32 -8.80 14.47
CA VAL A 130 6.76 -8.94 14.64
C VAL A 130 7.14 -9.03 16.12
N TRP A 131 6.57 -8.16 16.95
CA TRP A 131 6.84 -8.15 18.39
C TRP A 131 6.44 -9.48 19.07
N TYR A 132 5.28 -10.01 18.70
CA TYR A 132 4.79 -11.28 19.23
C TYR A 132 5.70 -12.45 18.85
N HIS A 133 6.14 -12.51 17.58
CA HIS A 133 6.96 -13.61 17.07
C HIS A 133 8.43 -13.48 17.43
N ALA A 134 8.94 -12.28 17.70
CA ALA A 134 10.31 -12.07 18.17
C ALA A 134 10.53 -12.51 19.64
N LYS A 135 9.46 -12.69 20.40
CA LYS A 135 9.52 -13.13 21.80
C LYS A 135 9.41 -14.65 21.96
N ARG A 136 9.15 -15.39 20.90
CA ARG A 136 9.10 -16.87 20.88
C ARG A 136 10.37 -17.46 20.28
#